data_6640ce55f40a29a1f6d21e58aac1ccb1
#
_entry.id   6640ce55f40a29a1f6d21e58aac1ccb1
#
_cell.length_a   1.000
_cell.length_b   1.000
_cell.length_c   1.000
_cell.angle_alpha   90.00
_cell.angle_beta   90.00
_cell.angle_gamma   90.00
#
_symmetry.space_group_name_H-M   'P 1'
#
loop_
_entity.id
_entity.type
_entity.pdbx_description
1 polymer ?
#
loop_
_entity_poly.entity_id
_entity_poly.type
_entity_poly.pdbx_seq_one_letter_code
_entity_poly.pdbx_strand_id
1 'polypeptide(L)'
;MQGPAEGAAQARPPRVPVQRAARAARETVEARTGGGSGRAGGRGGEGRAARGEHTHGEQRHGESAPPRPRGAVVRRSSVRGQVLDALRTALATGELRPGEVYSAPVLGERFGVSATPVREAMQQLALEGAVEVVPNKGFRVVERGARELAELAEVRALIEMPVVLRLARTVPAERWAELRPLAEATVRAASSGSRAAYAEADRAFHRAVLGLAGNEQLVRVAEDLQRRAQWSMVGGGGAGAGGGRGGAGGRGRPGELVADAHEHTALLDALIAGDLEVVRALVGEHFGGVG
;
A
#
# COMPACT_ATOMS: atom_id res chain seq x y z
N MET A 1 52.77 21.54 16.74
CA MET A 1 52.49 21.27 15.33
C MET A 1 51.08 20.76 15.21
N GLN A 2 50.19 21.65 14.78
CA GLN A 2 48.76 21.33 14.61
C GLN A 2 48.54 20.84 13.17
N GLY A 3 47.99 19.65 13.00
CA GLY A 3 47.52 19.14 11.69
C GLY A 3 46.10 19.55 11.42
N PRO A 4 45.67 19.74 10.18
CA PRO A 4 44.37 20.31 9.82
C PRO A 4 43.25 19.29 9.90
N ALA A 5 42.09 19.77 10.35
CA ALA A 5 40.82 19.04 10.38
C ALA A 5 40.28 18.86 8.95
N GLU A 6 40.10 17.63 8.50
CA GLU A 6 39.40 17.30 7.28
C GLU A 6 37.89 17.47 7.49
N GLY A 7 37.31 18.39 6.69
CA GLY A 7 35.88 18.61 6.66
C GLY A 7 35.15 17.45 5.99
N ALA A 8 34.28 16.81 6.75
CA ALA A 8 33.32 15.82 6.23
C ALA A 8 32.32 16.51 5.29
N ALA A 9 32.43 16.24 4.00
CA ALA A 9 31.45 16.62 3.00
C ALA A 9 30.11 15.92 3.29
N GLN A 10 29.11 16.68 3.72
CA GLN A 10 27.74 16.19 3.86
C GLN A 10 27.18 15.82 2.49
N ALA A 11 26.99 14.55 2.24
CA ALA A 11 26.36 14.05 1.04
C ALA A 11 24.90 14.53 0.98
N ARG A 12 24.57 15.23 -0.09
CA ARG A 12 23.21 15.70 -0.37
C ARG A 12 22.28 14.49 -0.60
N PRO A 13 21.12 14.38 0.10
CA PRO A 13 20.22 13.23 -0.09
C PRO A 13 19.65 13.19 -1.52
N PRO A 14 19.34 12.01 -2.07
CA PRO A 14 18.80 11.86 -3.41
C PRO A 14 17.42 12.52 -3.52
N ARG A 15 17.21 13.30 -4.58
CA ARG A 15 15.92 13.96 -4.88
C ARG A 15 14.88 12.91 -5.24
N VAL A 16 13.76 12.90 -4.51
CA VAL A 16 12.65 11.96 -4.70
C VAL A 16 11.94 12.21 -6.05
N PRO A 17 11.49 11.15 -6.78
CA PRO A 17 10.87 11.25 -8.12
C PRO A 17 9.58 12.08 -8.22
N VAL A 18 8.96 12.46 -7.11
CA VAL A 18 7.71 13.25 -7.06
C VAL A 18 7.81 14.59 -7.78
N GLN A 19 9.00 15.20 -7.83
CA GLN A 19 9.18 16.48 -8.52
C GLN A 19 9.01 16.41 -10.05
N ARG A 20 9.24 15.23 -10.65
CA ARG A 20 9.12 15.04 -12.09
C ARG A 20 7.66 14.95 -12.56
N ALA A 21 6.80 14.34 -11.73
CA ALA A 21 5.37 14.21 -12.01
C ALA A 21 4.62 15.55 -11.85
N ALA A 22 5.01 16.38 -10.87
CA ALA A 22 4.40 17.70 -10.64
C ALA A 22 4.75 18.72 -11.73
N ARG A 23 5.95 18.62 -12.32
CA ARG A 23 6.39 19.51 -13.40
C ARG A 23 5.68 19.18 -14.72
N ALA A 24 5.52 17.89 -15.04
CA ALA A 24 4.77 17.46 -16.23
C ALA A 24 3.28 17.84 -16.17
N ALA A 25 2.68 17.89 -14.95
CA ALA A 25 1.30 18.31 -14.77
C ALA A 25 1.10 19.83 -14.94
N ARG A 26 2.11 20.68 -14.68
CA ARG A 26 2.04 22.13 -14.90
C ARG A 26 2.17 22.47 -16.38
N GLU A 27 3.07 21.84 -17.11
CA GLU A 27 3.29 22.09 -18.54
C GLU A 27 2.06 21.70 -19.39
N THR A 28 1.26 20.70 -18.97
CA THR A 28 0.01 20.31 -19.67
C THR A 28 -1.19 21.23 -19.39
N VAL A 29 -1.18 22.01 -18.31
CA VAL A 29 -2.23 23.00 -18.00
C VAL A 29 -1.98 24.29 -18.75
N GLU A 30 -0.75 24.77 -18.87
CA GLU A 30 -0.41 26.00 -19.62
C GLU A 30 -0.63 25.86 -21.14
N ALA A 31 -0.44 24.66 -21.70
CA ALA A 31 -0.70 24.40 -23.11
C ALA A 31 -2.20 24.39 -23.51
N ARG A 32 -3.14 24.35 -22.55
CA ARG A 32 -4.58 24.31 -22.80
C ARG A 32 -5.31 25.64 -22.64
N THR A 33 -4.65 26.69 -22.12
CA THR A 33 -5.25 28.01 -21.90
C THR A 33 -4.87 29.08 -22.92
N GLY A 34 -4.03 28.76 -23.91
CA GLY A 34 -3.62 29.66 -24.96
C GLY A 34 -4.18 29.32 -26.32
N GLY A 35 -5.40 29.75 -26.62
CA GLY A 35 -5.92 29.60 -27.98
C GLY A 35 -7.38 29.99 -28.13
N GLY A 36 -7.65 31.20 -28.61
CA GLY A 36 -8.90 31.49 -29.27
C GLY A 36 -9.62 32.78 -28.90
N SER A 37 -9.07 33.92 -29.23
CA SER A 37 -9.86 35.16 -29.45
C SER A 37 -10.19 35.30 -30.94
N GLY A 38 -11.48 35.33 -31.29
CA GLY A 38 -11.95 35.59 -32.65
C GLY A 38 -13.33 36.24 -32.61
N ARG A 39 -13.36 37.54 -33.01
CA ARG A 39 -14.49 38.46 -33.14
C ARG A 39 -15.43 38.06 -34.24
N ALA A 40 -16.73 38.40 -34.08
CA ALA A 40 -17.66 39.13 -34.97
C ALA A 40 -19.09 38.66 -34.61
N GLY A 41 -20.11 39.46 -34.28
CA GLY A 41 -20.60 40.64 -34.96
C GLY A 41 -21.91 40.29 -35.68
N GLY A 42 -23.10 40.82 -35.22
CA GLY A 42 -24.29 40.82 -36.07
C GLY A 42 -25.64 40.53 -35.39
N ARG A 43 -26.27 41.55 -34.86
CA ARG A 43 -27.68 42.06 -34.98
C ARG A 43 -28.82 41.06 -35.25
N GLY A 44 -29.85 41.05 -34.39
CA GLY A 44 -31.20 41.57 -34.70
C GLY A 44 -32.24 40.57 -35.15
N GLY A 45 -33.40 40.57 -34.50
CA GLY A 45 -34.65 40.05 -35.09
C GLY A 45 -35.65 39.50 -34.08
N GLU A 46 -36.61 40.34 -33.69
CA GLU A 46 -37.85 40.00 -32.98
C GLU A 46 -38.74 39.12 -33.86
N GLY A 47 -39.61 38.30 -33.23
CA GLY A 47 -40.78 37.80 -33.95
C GLY A 47 -41.45 36.55 -33.37
N ARG A 48 -42.37 36.75 -32.44
CA ARG A 48 -43.75 36.26 -32.47
C ARG A 48 -44.07 34.77 -32.51
N ALA A 49 -44.95 34.43 -31.59
CA ALA A 49 -45.65 33.18 -31.38
C ALA A 49 -46.52 32.72 -32.55
N ALA A 50 -46.65 31.41 -32.73
CA ALA A 50 -47.86 30.78 -33.27
C ALA A 50 -47.97 29.31 -32.79
N ARG A 51 -49.19 28.98 -32.36
CA ARG A 51 -49.71 27.63 -32.03
C ARG A 51 -49.90 26.80 -33.32
N GLY A 52 -49.89 25.48 -33.20
CA GLY A 52 -50.37 24.51 -34.19
C GLY A 52 -49.94 23.11 -33.84
N GLU A 53 -50.73 22.35 -33.23
CA GLU A 53 -51.52 21.16 -33.57
C GLU A 53 -50.74 19.95 -34.10
N HIS A 54 -51.09 18.86 -33.47
CA HIS A 54 -50.83 17.43 -33.62
C HIS A 54 -50.73 16.90 -35.07
N THR A 55 -49.76 16.00 -35.29
CA THR A 55 -49.98 14.83 -36.14
C THR A 55 -49.08 13.66 -35.70
N HIS A 56 -49.71 12.49 -35.60
CA HIS A 56 -49.10 11.18 -35.38
C HIS A 56 -48.13 10.83 -36.53
N GLY A 57 -46.93 10.38 -36.18
CA GLY A 57 -45.94 9.87 -37.15
C GLY A 57 -45.17 8.69 -36.55
N GLU A 58 -45.45 7.57 -37.09
CA GLU A 58 -44.84 6.23 -37.06
C GLU A 58 -43.49 6.06 -36.38
N GLN A 59 -43.51 5.07 -35.50
CA GLN A 59 -42.33 4.43 -34.90
C GLN A 59 -41.42 3.80 -35.98
N ARG A 60 -40.26 4.39 -36.21
CA ARG A 60 -39.17 3.70 -36.87
C ARG A 60 -38.28 3.11 -35.78
N HIS A 61 -38.17 1.78 -35.80
CA HIS A 61 -37.19 1.02 -34.99
C HIS A 61 -35.79 1.53 -35.31
N GLY A 62 -35.26 2.35 -34.41
CA GLY A 62 -33.85 2.76 -34.41
C GLY A 62 -33.00 1.62 -33.87
N GLU A 63 -32.18 1.09 -34.72
CA GLU A 63 -31.10 0.16 -34.40
C GLU A 63 -30.29 0.71 -33.23
N SER A 64 -30.27 -0.03 -32.10
CA SER A 64 -29.50 0.33 -30.91
C SER A 64 -28.03 0.21 -31.26
N ALA A 65 -27.34 1.33 -31.36
CA ALA A 65 -25.89 1.36 -31.45
C ALA A 65 -25.28 0.61 -30.26
N PRO A 66 -24.23 -0.22 -30.47
CA PRO A 66 -23.59 -0.96 -29.40
C PRO A 66 -23.04 -0.01 -28.31
N PRO A 67 -23.12 -0.37 -27.02
CA PRO A 67 -22.65 0.48 -25.96
C PRO A 67 -21.14 0.71 -26.14
N ARG A 68 -20.77 2.00 -26.22
CA ARG A 68 -19.36 2.40 -26.28
C ARG A 68 -18.66 1.86 -25.04
N PRO A 69 -17.50 1.21 -25.16
CA PRO A 69 -16.74 0.76 -24.01
C PRO A 69 -16.49 1.96 -23.10
N ARG A 70 -16.95 1.87 -21.86
CA ARG A 70 -16.62 2.86 -20.83
C ARG A 70 -15.12 2.81 -20.66
N GLY A 71 -14.44 3.86 -21.14
CA GLY A 71 -13.00 3.99 -20.98
C GLY A 71 -12.62 3.74 -19.52
N ALA A 72 -11.60 2.93 -19.30
CA ALA A 72 -11.05 2.70 -17.97
C ALA A 72 -10.75 4.07 -17.34
N VAL A 73 -11.46 4.40 -16.26
CA VAL A 73 -11.23 5.63 -15.50
C VAL A 73 -9.89 5.42 -14.83
N VAL A 74 -8.82 5.95 -15.41
CA VAL A 74 -7.52 6.08 -14.76
C VAL A 74 -7.74 7.00 -13.56
N ARG A 75 -7.89 6.43 -12.37
CA ARG A 75 -7.92 7.18 -11.11
C ARG A 75 -6.55 7.83 -10.96
N ARG A 76 -6.45 9.11 -11.27
CA ARG A 76 -5.29 9.91 -10.87
C ARG A 76 -5.27 9.86 -9.35
N SER A 77 -4.23 9.27 -8.77
CA SER A 77 -4.03 9.29 -7.33
C SER A 77 -4.03 10.76 -6.89
N SER A 78 -4.85 11.09 -5.89
CA SER A 78 -4.88 12.45 -5.33
C SER A 78 -3.50 12.81 -4.77
N VAL A 79 -3.17 14.10 -4.66
CA VAL A 79 -1.93 14.55 -4.00
C VAL A 79 -1.78 13.88 -2.62
N ARG A 80 -2.88 13.78 -1.86
CA ARG A 80 -2.92 13.04 -0.59
C ARG A 80 -2.49 11.58 -0.76
N GLY A 81 -2.99 10.88 -1.78
CA GLY A 81 -2.62 9.48 -2.04
C GLY A 81 -1.14 9.34 -2.36
N GLN A 82 -0.59 10.21 -3.21
CA GLN A 82 0.84 10.21 -3.54
C GLN A 82 1.72 10.50 -2.30
N VAL A 83 1.30 11.43 -1.44
CA VAL A 83 1.99 11.74 -0.18
C VAL A 83 1.92 10.55 0.78
N LEU A 84 0.77 9.89 0.88
CA LEU A 84 0.61 8.70 1.73
C LEU A 84 1.54 7.57 1.28
N ASP A 85 1.62 7.32 -0.03
CA ASP A 85 2.50 6.30 -0.59
C ASP A 85 3.99 6.66 -0.40
N ALA A 86 4.35 7.94 -0.56
CA ALA A 86 5.71 8.42 -0.29
C ALA A 86 6.09 8.29 1.19
N LEU A 87 5.16 8.59 2.11
CA LEU A 87 5.37 8.41 3.55
C LEU A 87 5.50 6.94 3.94
N ARG A 88 4.67 6.06 3.38
CA ARG A 88 4.80 4.60 3.57
C ARG A 88 6.16 4.10 3.09
N THR A 89 6.62 4.58 1.94
CA THR A 89 7.96 4.26 1.44
C THR A 89 9.03 4.77 2.39
N ALA A 90 8.95 6.01 2.87
CA ALA A 90 9.93 6.59 3.79
C ALA A 90 9.97 5.86 5.15
N LEU A 91 8.82 5.38 5.63
CA LEU A 91 8.75 4.47 6.77
C LEU A 91 9.43 3.13 6.43
N ALA A 92 9.08 2.54 5.28
CA ALA A 92 9.57 1.25 4.82
C ALA A 92 11.08 1.23 4.57
N THR A 93 11.68 2.32 4.19
CA THR A 93 13.14 2.46 3.97
C THR A 93 13.91 2.89 5.22
N GLY A 94 13.21 3.20 6.33
CA GLY A 94 13.83 3.74 7.55
C GLY A 94 14.27 5.20 7.43
N GLU A 95 13.82 5.91 6.40
CA GLU A 95 14.03 7.36 6.23
C GLU A 95 13.29 8.17 7.30
N LEU A 96 12.11 7.68 7.69
CA LEU A 96 11.41 8.08 8.91
C LEU A 96 11.68 7.03 9.99
N ARG A 97 12.38 7.43 11.03
CA ARG A 97 12.93 6.51 12.04
C ARG A 97 11.93 6.28 13.17
N PRO A 98 11.83 5.03 13.68
CA PRO A 98 11.06 4.73 14.86
C PRO A 98 11.46 5.63 16.05
N GLY A 99 10.45 6.03 16.83
CA GLY A 99 10.62 6.91 17.99
C GLY A 99 10.78 8.41 17.66
N GLU A 100 11.17 8.77 16.44
CA GLU A 100 11.34 10.16 16.03
C GLU A 100 10.02 10.87 15.75
N VAL A 101 10.00 12.20 16.02
CA VAL A 101 8.82 13.05 15.80
C VAL A 101 9.03 13.92 14.56
N TYR A 102 8.07 13.86 13.64
CA TYR A 102 8.08 14.63 12.41
C TYR A 102 6.88 15.58 12.35
N SER A 103 7.14 16.84 11.96
CA SER A 103 6.06 17.81 11.77
C SER A 103 5.59 17.83 10.31
N ALA A 104 4.29 18.08 10.10
CA ALA A 104 3.73 18.15 8.75
C ALA A 104 4.33 19.27 7.87
N PRO A 105 4.69 20.46 8.38
CA PRO A 105 5.40 21.46 7.59
C PRO A 105 6.75 20.97 7.09
N VAL A 106 7.58 20.38 7.94
CA VAL A 106 8.92 19.86 7.57
C VAL A 106 8.81 18.75 6.51
N LEU A 107 7.87 17.82 6.66
CA LEU A 107 7.62 16.80 5.66
C LEU A 107 7.03 17.39 4.37
N GLY A 108 6.21 18.44 4.48
CA GLY A 108 5.69 19.17 3.32
C GLY A 108 6.79 19.78 2.47
N GLU A 109 7.74 20.46 3.09
CA GLU A 109 8.93 21.00 2.42
C GLU A 109 9.76 19.90 1.75
N ARG A 110 9.95 18.78 2.45
CA ARG A 110 10.70 17.61 1.94
C ARG A 110 10.05 16.99 0.70
N PHE A 111 8.71 16.86 0.69
CA PHE A 111 7.97 16.28 -0.44
C PHE A 111 7.52 17.30 -1.49
N GLY A 112 7.80 18.60 -1.28
CA GLY A 112 7.40 19.66 -2.20
C GLY A 112 5.89 19.90 -2.26
N VAL A 113 5.18 19.71 -1.15
CA VAL A 113 3.74 19.89 -1.00
C VAL A 113 3.40 20.76 0.23
N SER A 114 2.17 21.25 0.32
CA SER A 114 1.72 21.97 1.52
C SER A 114 1.57 21.01 2.72
N ALA A 115 1.53 21.55 3.93
CA ALA A 115 1.38 20.76 5.15
C ALA A 115 0.02 20.04 5.27
N THR A 116 -1.02 20.52 4.56
CA THR A 116 -2.38 19.96 4.66
C THR A 116 -2.46 18.50 4.17
N PRO A 117 -2.08 18.15 2.92
CA PRO A 117 -2.10 16.76 2.47
C PRO A 117 -1.17 15.86 3.30
N VAL A 118 -0.09 16.41 3.88
CA VAL A 118 0.79 15.66 4.77
C VAL A 118 0.08 15.33 6.08
N ARG A 119 -0.63 16.31 6.71
CA ARG A 119 -1.41 16.04 7.93
C ARG A 119 -2.46 14.96 7.70
N GLU A 120 -3.18 15.03 6.59
CA GLU A 120 -4.20 14.04 6.25
C GLU A 120 -3.60 12.63 6.04
N ALA A 121 -2.46 12.55 5.36
CA ALA A 121 -1.75 11.30 5.15
C ALA A 121 -1.18 10.74 6.47
N MET A 122 -0.63 11.59 7.34
CA MET A 122 -0.14 11.18 8.66
C MET A 122 -1.27 10.76 9.60
N GLN A 123 -2.44 11.38 9.51
CA GLN A 123 -3.63 10.92 10.25
C GLN A 123 -4.06 9.52 9.78
N GLN A 124 -4.00 9.26 8.47
CA GLN A 124 -4.26 7.92 7.95
C GLN A 124 -3.24 6.90 8.48
N LEU A 125 -1.95 7.26 8.51
CA LEU A 125 -0.91 6.41 9.10
C LEU A 125 -1.07 6.21 10.61
N ALA A 126 -1.67 7.18 11.30
CA ALA A 126 -2.01 7.02 12.72
C ALA A 126 -3.14 6.00 12.93
N LEU A 127 -4.16 6.01 12.07
CA LEU A 127 -5.20 4.97 12.06
C LEU A 127 -4.63 3.59 11.73
N GLU A 128 -3.59 3.53 10.89
CA GLU A 128 -2.87 2.30 10.56
C GLU A 128 -1.88 1.86 11.66
N GLY A 129 -1.72 2.64 12.71
CA GLY A 129 -0.79 2.36 13.81
C GLY A 129 0.70 2.46 13.44
N ALA A 130 1.02 3.16 12.34
CA ALA A 130 2.39 3.42 11.89
C ALA A 130 3.02 4.62 12.62
N VAL A 131 2.19 5.59 12.99
CA VAL A 131 2.60 6.79 13.73
C VAL A 131 1.57 7.09 14.82
N GLU A 132 1.95 7.88 15.81
CA GLU A 132 1.05 8.42 16.82
C GLU A 132 1.09 9.95 16.82
N VAL A 133 -0.03 10.58 17.18
CA VAL A 133 -0.12 12.05 17.27
C VAL A 133 0.57 12.52 18.54
N VAL A 134 1.53 13.44 18.39
CA VAL A 134 2.16 14.15 19.52
C VAL A 134 1.62 15.57 19.55
N PRO A 135 0.79 15.94 20.53
CA PRO A 135 0.17 17.27 20.59
C PRO A 135 1.18 18.40 20.44
N ASN A 136 0.87 19.37 19.58
CA ASN A 136 1.69 20.55 19.26
C ASN A 136 3.08 20.28 18.64
N LYS A 137 3.48 19.00 18.43
CA LYS A 137 4.80 18.66 17.87
C LYS A 137 4.69 17.98 16.50
N GLY A 138 3.65 17.17 16.27
CA GLY A 138 3.48 16.44 15.01
C GLY A 138 3.13 14.98 15.23
N PHE A 139 3.88 14.08 14.58
CA PHE A 139 3.61 12.66 14.59
C PHE A 139 4.90 11.90 14.93
N ARG A 140 4.82 10.97 15.87
CA ARG A 140 5.92 10.08 16.24
C ARG A 140 5.79 8.78 15.45
N VAL A 141 6.85 8.32 14.85
CA VAL A 141 6.90 6.97 14.27
C VAL A 141 6.84 5.95 15.39
N VAL A 142 5.90 5.01 15.30
CA VAL A 142 5.73 3.98 16.34
C VAL A 142 6.93 3.05 16.33
N GLU A 143 7.48 2.81 17.51
CA GLU A 143 8.52 1.82 17.78
C GLU A 143 7.89 0.68 18.61
N ARG A 144 7.97 -0.56 18.10
CA ARG A 144 7.46 -1.74 18.80
C ARG A 144 8.63 -2.59 19.27
N GLY A 145 8.62 -2.92 20.53
CA GLY A 145 9.59 -3.84 21.11
C GLY A 145 9.33 -5.29 20.68
N ALA A 146 10.34 -6.15 20.86
CA ALA A 146 10.25 -7.57 20.54
C ALA A 146 9.07 -8.27 21.22
N ARG A 147 8.75 -7.88 22.45
CA ARG A 147 7.59 -8.41 23.20
C ARG A 147 6.25 -8.09 22.51
N GLU A 148 6.03 -6.83 22.11
CA GLU A 148 4.80 -6.42 21.42
C GLU A 148 4.64 -7.13 20.07
N LEU A 149 5.77 -7.33 19.35
CA LEU A 149 5.78 -8.09 18.10
C LEU A 149 5.42 -9.56 18.31
N ALA A 150 5.93 -10.18 19.38
CA ALA A 150 5.57 -11.55 19.75
C ALA A 150 4.10 -11.66 20.12
N GLU A 151 3.55 -10.72 20.91
CA GLU A 151 2.12 -10.65 21.24
C GLU A 151 1.24 -10.49 19.99
N LEU A 152 1.65 -9.66 19.01
CA LEU A 152 0.95 -9.53 17.72
C LEU A 152 1.01 -10.83 16.89
N ALA A 153 2.15 -11.51 16.86
CA ALA A 153 2.31 -12.79 16.17
C ALA A 153 1.45 -13.88 16.81
N GLU A 154 1.40 -13.96 18.14
CA GLU A 154 0.55 -14.89 18.88
C GLU A 154 -0.93 -14.67 18.54
N VAL A 155 -1.43 -13.42 18.58
CA VAL A 155 -2.83 -13.13 18.24
C VAL A 155 -3.13 -13.49 16.79
N ARG A 156 -2.20 -13.22 15.85
CA ARG A 156 -2.34 -13.64 14.45
C ARG A 156 -2.44 -15.16 14.33
N ALA A 157 -1.56 -15.89 15.00
CA ALA A 157 -1.60 -17.36 15.02
C ALA A 157 -2.94 -17.89 15.51
N LEU A 158 -3.46 -17.35 16.61
CA LEU A 158 -4.75 -17.76 17.18
C LEU A 158 -5.93 -17.52 16.22
N ILE A 159 -5.85 -16.53 15.34
CA ILE A 159 -6.91 -16.19 14.39
C ILE A 159 -6.70 -16.91 13.05
N GLU A 160 -5.51 -16.83 12.47
CA GLU A 160 -5.25 -17.24 11.10
C GLU A 160 -5.05 -18.75 10.94
N MET A 161 -4.32 -19.41 11.86
CA MET A 161 -4.06 -20.86 11.78
C MET A 161 -5.34 -21.70 11.71
N PRO A 162 -6.30 -21.57 12.65
CA PRO A 162 -7.51 -22.42 12.63
C PRO A 162 -8.37 -22.13 11.39
N VAL A 163 -8.33 -20.92 10.86
CA VAL A 163 -9.05 -20.56 9.63
C VAL A 163 -8.41 -21.25 8.43
N VAL A 164 -7.10 -21.15 8.24
CA VAL A 164 -6.38 -21.78 7.13
C VAL A 164 -6.55 -23.31 7.17
N LEU A 165 -6.44 -23.94 8.35
CA LEU A 165 -6.64 -25.39 8.52
C LEU A 165 -8.08 -25.84 8.23
N ARG A 166 -9.07 -25.00 8.51
CA ARG A 166 -10.46 -25.24 8.11
C ARG A 166 -10.63 -25.12 6.60
N LEU A 167 -10.09 -24.05 6.00
CA LEU A 167 -10.16 -23.80 4.57
C LEU A 167 -9.46 -24.91 3.76
N ALA A 168 -8.33 -25.41 4.22
CA ALA A 168 -7.61 -26.53 3.60
C ALA A 168 -8.48 -27.80 3.42
N ARG A 169 -9.53 -27.98 4.25
CA ARG A 169 -10.46 -29.11 4.17
C ARG A 169 -11.69 -28.84 3.32
N THR A 170 -12.01 -27.59 3.05
CA THR A 170 -13.31 -27.19 2.46
C THR A 170 -13.19 -26.52 1.12
N VAL A 171 -12.05 -25.90 0.83
CA VAL A 171 -11.82 -25.15 -0.41
C VAL A 171 -11.21 -26.10 -1.46
N PRO A 172 -11.77 -26.16 -2.69
CA PRO A 172 -11.23 -27.02 -3.74
C PRO A 172 -9.90 -26.50 -4.31
N ALA A 173 -9.10 -27.41 -4.84
CA ALA A 173 -7.74 -27.13 -5.33
C ALA A 173 -7.69 -26.00 -6.37
N GLU A 174 -8.69 -25.93 -7.24
CA GLU A 174 -8.79 -24.91 -8.31
C GLU A 174 -8.87 -23.50 -7.71
N ARG A 175 -9.58 -23.33 -6.60
CA ARG A 175 -9.69 -22.04 -5.92
C ARG A 175 -8.38 -21.63 -5.26
N TRP A 176 -7.62 -22.58 -4.74
CA TRP A 176 -6.26 -22.34 -4.25
C TRP A 176 -5.31 -21.94 -5.39
N ALA A 177 -5.41 -22.62 -6.54
CA ALA A 177 -4.58 -22.34 -7.70
C ALA A 177 -4.75 -20.90 -8.23
N GLU A 178 -5.93 -20.28 -8.07
CA GLU A 178 -6.18 -18.87 -8.41
C GLU A 178 -5.31 -17.89 -7.62
N LEU A 179 -4.79 -18.28 -6.45
CA LEU A 179 -3.93 -17.44 -5.62
C LEU A 179 -2.45 -17.49 -6.00
N ARG A 180 -2.05 -18.37 -6.92
CA ARG A 180 -0.65 -18.52 -7.34
C ARG A 180 0.02 -17.21 -7.77
N PRO A 181 -0.61 -16.32 -8.57
CA PRO A 181 -0.01 -15.05 -8.94
C PRO A 181 0.34 -14.15 -7.74
N LEU A 182 -0.41 -14.27 -6.63
CA LEU A 182 -0.15 -13.51 -5.39
C LEU A 182 1.04 -14.10 -4.63
N ALA A 183 1.14 -15.42 -4.49
CA ALA A 183 2.30 -16.07 -3.90
C ALA A 183 3.60 -15.75 -4.69
N GLU A 184 3.55 -15.82 -6.03
CA GLU A 184 4.68 -15.43 -6.87
C GLU A 184 5.02 -13.93 -6.76
N ALA A 185 4.03 -13.08 -6.52
CA ALA A 185 4.27 -11.65 -6.29
C ALA A 185 5.07 -11.40 -5.01
N THR A 186 4.87 -12.20 -3.94
CA THR A 186 5.70 -12.10 -2.72
C THR A 186 7.15 -12.45 -3.02
N VAL A 187 7.40 -13.51 -3.80
CA VAL A 187 8.76 -13.91 -4.20
C VAL A 187 9.45 -12.82 -5.04
N ARG A 188 8.74 -12.27 -6.04
CA ARG A 188 9.28 -11.17 -6.86
C ARG A 188 9.61 -9.94 -6.02
N ALA A 189 8.71 -9.58 -5.11
CA ALA A 189 8.89 -8.43 -4.22
C ALA A 189 10.06 -8.64 -3.25
N ALA A 190 10.19 -9.82 -2.64
CA ALA A 190 11.31 -10.19 -1.77
C ALA A 190 12.65 -10.13 -2.52
N SER A 191 12.69 -10.68 -3.74
CA SER A 191 13.90 -10.69 -4.60
C SER A 191 14.32 -9.29 -5.05
N SER A 192 13.40 -8.33 -5.11
CA SER A 192 13.73 -6.92 -5.42
C SER A 192 14.43 -6.19 -4.27
N GLY A 193 14.45 -6.75 -3.07
CA GLY A 193 14.95 -6.12 -1.86
C GLY A 193 14.08 -4.98 -1.32
N SER A 194 12.95 -4.69 -1.95
CA SER A 194 12.02 -3.64 -1.50
C SER A 194 11.10 -4.16 -0.40
N ARG A 195 11.39 -3.81 0.85
CA ARG A 195 10.55 -4.16 2.01
C ARG A 195 9.10 -3.66 1.87
N ALA A 196 8.91 -2.46 1.31
CA ALA A 196 7.59 -1.90 1.10
C ALA A 196 6.79 -2.72 0.07
N ALA A 197 7.42 -3.11 -1.05
CA ALA A 197 6.79 -3.95 -2.06
C ALA A 197 6.48 -5.35 -1.50
N TYR A 198 7.41 -5.91 -0.70
CA TYR A 198 7.20 -7.19 -0.04
C TYR A 198 6.02 -7.13 0.93
N ALA A 199 5.97 -6.14 1.83
CA ALA A 199 4.89 -5.98 2.79
C ALA A 199 3.52 -5.81 2.13
N GLU A 200 3.45 -5.17 0.97
CA GLU A 200 2.20 -5.05 0.20
C GLU A 200 1.79 -6.38 -0.44
N ALA A 201 2.74 -7.09 -1.07
CA ALA A 201 2.49 -8.39 -1.69
C ALA A 201 2.08 -9.45 -0.64
N ASP A 202 2.76 -9.46 0.51
CA ASP A 202 2.48 -10.32 1.65
C ASP A 202 1.05 -10.10 2.19
N ARG A 203 0.65 -8.84 2.42
CA ARG A 203 -0.73 -8.52 2.81
C ARG A 203 -1.76 -8.98 1.78
N ALA A 204 -1.46 -8.76 0.50
CA ALA A 204 -2.37 -9.17 -0.57
C ALA A 204 -2.58 -10.69 -0.59
N PHE A 205 -1.51 -11.48 -0.39
CA PHE A 205 -1.58 -12.93 -0.32
C PHE A 205 -2.43 -13.39 0.89
N HIS A 206 -2.09 -12.95 2.11
CA HIS A 206 -2.83 -13.32 3.34
C HIS A 206 -4.30 -12.91 3.27
N ARG A 207 -4.58 -11.70 2.77
CA ARG A 207 -5.95 -11.22 2.55
C ARG A 207 -6.74 -12.15 1.63
N ALA A 208 -6.13 -12.59 0.52
CA ALA A 208 -6.79 -13.47 -0.44
C ALA A 208 -7.05 -14.86 0.16
N VAL A 209 -6.08 -15.43 0.88
CA VAL A 209 -6.24 -16.70 1.62
C VAL A 209 -7.39 -16.61 2.62
N LEU A 210 -7.38 -15.61 3.50
CA LEU A 210 -8.41 -15.44 4.52
C LEU A 210 -9.76 -15.03 3.93
N GLY A 211 -9.76 -14.37 2.77
CA GLY A 211 -10.96 -13.99 2.03
C GLY A 211 -11.81 -15.19 1.60
N LEU A 212 -11.19 -16.37 1.38
CA LEU A 212 -11.89 -17.61 1.07
C LEU A 212 -12.81 -18.08 2.22
N ALA A 213 -12.61 -17.58 3.44
CA ALA A 213 -13.50 -17.84 4.57
C ALA A 213 -14.86 -17.13 4.48
N GLY A 214 -15.03 -16.17 3.58
CA GLY A 214 -16.26 -15.39 3.42
C GLY A 214 -16.59 -14.47 4.60
N ASN A 215 -15.65 -14.25 5.52
CA ASN A 215 -15.84 -13.42 6.71
C ASN A 215 -14.98 -12.13 6.59
N GLU A 216 -15.61 -11.05 6.14
CA GLU A 216 -14.92 -9.76 5.95
C GLU A 216 -14.37 -9.16 7.27
N GLN A 217 -15.01 -9.43 8.43
CA GLN A 217 -14.52 -8.90 9.70
C GLN A 217 -13.24 -9.62 10.12
N LEU A 218 -13.15 -10.92 9.89
CA LEU A 218 -11.93 -11.71 10.08
C LEU A 218 -10.78 -11.11 9.24
N VAL A 219 -11.03 -10.86 7.94
CA VAL A 219 -10.02 -10.30 7.03
C VAL A 219 -9.55 -8.94 7.53
N ARG A 220 -10.47 -8.04 7.93
CA ARG A 220 -10.11 -6.70 8.45
C ARG A 220 -9.24 -6.77 9.71
N VAL A 221 -9.60 -7.65 10.66
CA VAL A 221 -8.83 -7.81 11.91
C VAL A 221 -7.43 -8.34 11.62
N ALA A 222 -7.32 -9.39 10.79
CA ALA A 222 -6.03 -9.97 10.41
C ALA A 222 -5.15 -8.95 9.68
N GLU A 223 -5.70 -8.18 8.72
CA GLU A 223 -4.99 -7.11 8.03
C GLU A 223 -4.48 -6.00 8.96
N ASP A 224 -5.25 -5.64 9.98
CA ASP A 224 -4.82 -4.64 10.96
C ASP A 224 -3.65 -5.14 11.80
N LEU A 225 -3.73 -6.38 12.31
CA LEU A 225 -2.66 -7.01 13.07
C LEU A 225 -1.39 -7.15 12.23
N GLN A 226 -1.52 -7.60 10.98
CA GLN A 226 -0.40 -7.75 10.06
C GLN A 226 0.26 -6.40 9.75
N ARG A 227 -0.51 -5.35 9.48
CA ARG A 227 0.02 -3.99 9.30
C ARG A 227 0.83 -3.53 10.49
N ARG A 228 0.30 -3.69 11.71
CA ARG A 228 1.00 -3.31 12.94
C ARG A 228 2.33 -4.06 13.10
N ALA A 229 2.36 -5.35 12.80
CA ALA A 229 3.58 -6.15 12.84
C ALA A 229 4.61 -5.68 11.79
N GLN A 230 4.17 -5.40 10.56
CA GLN A 230 5.04 -5.00 9.45
C GLN A 230 5.69 -3.63 9.63
N TRP A 231 5.01 -2.64 10.22
CA TRP A 231 5.59 -1.30 10.45
C TRP A 231 6.85 -1.34 11.32
N SER A 232 7.00 -2.33 12.19
CA SER A 232 8.16 -2.48 13.06
C SER A 232 9.34 -3.15 12.40
N MET A 233 9.10 -4.03 11.41
CA MET A 233 10.18 -4.69 10.66
C MET A 233 10.97 -3.71 9.80
N VAL A 234 10.38 -2.60 9.47
CA VAL A 234 10.91 -1.62 8.56
C VAL A 234 11.88 -0.63 9.23
N GLY A 235 11.63 -0.31 10.51
CA GLY A 235 12.45 0.65 11.25
C GLY A 235 13.72 0.09 11.89
N GLY A 236 13.87 -1.22 12.00
CA GLY A 236 14.94 -1.87 12.78
C GLY A 236 16.29 -2.03 12.09
N GLY A 237 16.60 -1.27 11.05
CA GLY A 237 17.88 -1.32 10.34
C GLY A 237 19.05 -0.58 10.98
N GLY A 238 18.94 -0.09 12.24
CA GLY A 238 19.95 0.70 12.94
C GLY A 238 20.45 0.04 14.20
N ALA A 239 21.70 -0.46 14.17
CA ALA A 239 22.65 -0.61 15.25
C ALA A 239 22.14 -1.17 16.61
N GLY A 240 21.98 -2.48 16.69
CA GLY A 240 21.98 -3.23 17.92
C GLY A 240 22.84 -4.48 17.75
N ALA A 241 24.15 -4.36 17.94
CA ALA A 241 25.06 -5.49 18.04
C ALA A 241 24.73 -6.27 19.31
N GLY A 242 23.90 -7.29 19.20
CA GLY A 242 23.57 -8.23 20.26
C GLY A 242 23.19 -9.55 19.62
N GLY A 243 24.18 -10.48 19.52
CA GLY A 243 23.95 -11.81 18.98
C GLY A 243 23.04 -12.62 19.88
N GLY A 244 21.79 -12.80 19.41
CA GLY A 244 20.83 -13.75 19.95
C GLY A 244 20.25 -14.53 18.78
N ARG A 245 20.58 -15.82 18.74
CA ARG A 245 19.97 -16.76 17.81
C ARG A 245 18.54 -17.03 18.27
N GLY A 246 17.56 -16.87 17.38
CA GLY A 246 16.21 -17.40 17.50
C GLY A 246 15.23 -16.48 18.23
N GLY A 247 14.49 -15.68 17.51
CA GLY A 247 13.32 -14.96 18.01
C GLY A 247 12.67 -14.20 16.88
N ALA A 248 11.34 -14.23 16.80
CA ALA A 248 10.46 -13.64 15.79
C ALA A 248 10.64 -12.13 15.53
N GLY A 249 11.66 -11.49 16.08
CA GLY A 249 12.01 -10.07 15.91
C GLY A 249 12.98 -9.75 14.78
N GLY A 250 13.49 -10.75 14.02
CA GLY A 250 14.57 -10.58 13.07
C GLY A 250 14.21 -10.53 11.58
N ARG A 251 12.93 -10.63 11.22
CA ARG A 251 12.47 -10.74 9.82
C ARG A 251 12.65 -9.46 9.02
N GLY A 252 13.84 -9.03 8.83
CA GLY A 252 14.13 -7.79 8.11
C GLY A 252 15.30 -7.85 7.13
N ARG A 253 16.06 -8.93 7.12
CA ARG A 253 17.17 -9.11 6.17
C ARG A 253 16.65 -9.60 4.83
N PRO A 254 17.28 -9.23 3.70
CA PRO A 254 16.80 -9.66 2.37
C PRO A 254 16.64 -11.18 2.24
N GLY A 255 17.53 -11.98 2.83
CA GLY A 255 17.44 -13.43 2.82
C GLY A 255 16.25 -14.00 3.61
N GLU A 256 15.83 -13.34 4.66
CA GLU A 256 14.67 -13.72 5.47
C GLU A 256 13.35 -13.44 4.73
N LEU A 257 13.26 -12.31 4.02
CA LEU A 257 12.09 -12.01 3.18
C LEU A 257 11.91 -13.02 2.05
N VAL A 258 13.02 -13.47 1.46
CA VAL A 258 12.99 -14.49 0.41
C VAL A 258 12.56 -15.84 0.97
N ALA A 259 13.04 -16.23 2.16
CA ALA A 259 12.62 -17.46 2.83
C ALA A 259 11.13 -17.44 3.16
N ASP A 260 10.63 -16.35 3.75
CA ASP A 260 9.21 -16.14 4.08
C ASP A 260 8.31 -16.18 2.81
N ALA A 261 8.76 -15.57 1.70
CA ALA A 261 8.05 -15.64 0.44
C ALA A 261 7.99 -17.07 -0.15
N HIS A 262 9.03 -17.87 0.06
CA HIS A 262 9.02 -19.29 -0.35
C HIS A 262 8.10 -20.13 0.53
N GLU A 263 7.95 -19.79 1.82
CA GLU A 263 6.95 -20.43 2.69
C GLU A 263 5.52 -20.23 2.15
N HIS A 264 5.17 -19.04 1.64
CA HIS A 264 3.87 -18.80 0.99
C HIS A 264 3.65 -19.72 -0.22
N THR A 265 4.68 -19.90 -1.04
CA THR A 265 4.60 -20.76 -2.22
C THR A 265 4.44 -22.22 -1.80
N ALA A 266 5.24 -22.69 -0.83
CA ALA A 266 5.18 -24.06 -0.31
C ALA A 266 3.81 -24.35 0.34
N LEU A 267 3.30 -23.41 1.14
CA LEU A 267 1.96 -23.52 1.75
C LEU A 267 0.87 -23.64 0.68
N LEU A 268 0.93 -22.80 -0.35
CA LEU A 268 -0.04 -22.83 -1.44
C LEU A 268 0.03 -24.15 -2.22
N ASP A 269 1.22 -24.66 -2.48
CA ASP A 269 1.40 -25.95 -3.15
C ASP A 269 0.83 -27.11 -2.33
N ALA A 270 1.02 -27.12 -1.01
CA ALA A 270 0.44 -28.09 -0.10
C ALA A 270 -1.10 -28.00 -0.05
N LEU A 271 -1.65 -26.76 -0.08
CA LEU A 271 -3.10 -26.52 -0.13
C LEU A 271 -3.72 -27.03 -1.44
N ILE A 272 -3.04 -26.81 -2.57
CA ILE A 272 -3.48 -27.34 -3.89
C ILE A 272 -3.40 -28.86 -3.93
N ALA A 273 -2.35 -29.45 -3.34
CA ALA A 273 -2.20 -30.91 -3.25
C ALA A 273 -3.18 -31.55 -2.26
N GLY A 274 -3.82 -30.77 -1.38
CA GLY A 274 -4.69 -31.29 -0.34
C GLY A 274 -3.94 -32.04 0.77
N ASP A 275 -2.63 -31.80 0.92
CA ASP A 275 -1.79 -32.44 1.93
C ASP A 275 -1.94 -31.73 3.29
N LEU A 276 -2.92 -32.17 4.08
CA LEU A 276 -3.28 -31.56 5.36
C LEU A 276 -2.17 -31.64 6.40
N GLU A 277 -1.31 -32.64 6.36
CA GLU A 277 -0.21 -32.77 7.32
C GLU A 277 0.88 -31.75 7.01
N VAL A 278 1.25 -31.61 5.72
CA VAL A 278 2.20 -30.57 5.29
C VAL A 278 1.63 -29.17 5.53
N VAL A 279 0.35 -28.93 5.22
CA VAL A 279 -0.32 -27.64 5.51
C VAL A 279 -0.24 -27.33 7.00
N ARG A 280 -0.50 -28.30 7.89
CA ARG A 280 -0.43 -28.08 9.35
C ARG A 280 0.97 -27.70 9.80
N ALA A 281 2.00 -28.41 9.29
CA ALA A 281 3.39 -28.13 9.62
C ALA A 281 3.79 -26.72 9.15
N LEU A 282 3.56 -26.37 7.88
CA LEU A 282 3.90 -25.07 7.31
C LEU A 282 3.17 -23.89 7.98
N VAL A 283 1.87 -24.05 8.26
CA VAL A 283 1.10 -23.04 8.99
C VAL A 283 1.63 -22.90 10.42
N GLY A 284 2.00 -24.01 11.06
CA GLY A 284 2.63 -24.00 12.38
C GLY A 284 3.98 -23.28 12.40
N GLU A 285 4.83 -23.49 11.41
CA GLU A 285 6.11 -22.80 11.27
C GLU A 285 5.93 -21.31 10.96
N HIS A 286 5.05 -20.99 10.00
CA HIS A 286 4.79 -19.61 9.56
C HIS A 286 4.24 -18.71 10.67
N PHE A 287 3.30 -19.20 11.47
CA PHE A 287 2.70 -18.45 12.58
C PHE A 287 3.28 -18.80 13.95
N GLY A 288 3.85 -20.00 14.11
CA GLY A 288 4.30 -20.54 15.40
C GLY A 288 5.75 -20.30 15.74
N GLY A 289 6.50 -19.55 14.93
CA GLY A 289 7.91 -19.21 15.18
C GLY A 289 8.19 -18.41 16.48
N VAL A 290 7.29 -18.49 17.45
CA VAL A 290 7.35 -17.90 18.80
C VAL A 290 7.25 -19.05 19.80
N GLY A 291 8.26 -19.92 19.79
CA GLY A 291 8.47 -20.99 20.76
C GLY A 291 9.85 -20.92 21.38
#